data_d9037ca6c9629e31da1b9c583a13b1f6
#
_entry.id   d9037ca6c9629e31da1b9c583a13b1f6
#
_cell.length_a   1.000
_cell.length_b   1.000
_cell.length_c   1.000
_cell.angle_alpha   90.00
_cell.angle_beta   90.00
_cell.angle_gamma   90.00
#
_symmetry.space_group_name_H-M   'P 1'
#
loop_
_entity.id
_entity.type
_entity.pdbx_description
1 polymer ?
#
loop_
_entity_poly.entity_id
_entity_poly.type
_entity_poly.pdbx_seq_one_letter_code
_entity_poly.pdbx_strand_id
1 'polypeptide(L)'
;VRFTNAYAACHVSSPTRASLMTGRYPASIRLTDWLPGRKNWPFQRLLNAPVEQHLPFEEITVAETLRDNGYATAIIGKWHLGKGDSNPLAHGFDEHIPLGYNEGWPQGYYAPFRLNGYEGEEGEYLTDVMTREATKYIEEHKDGPFFLYMSHFAVHDPIQGRKDLVEKYRRKLATMHYEGDPYILEGNPDDPDPLTRGELDSLVHTKAYQGYRVLPQRTVKIKQHQDNIEFAAMVEAMDESLGITVPVALHLDHGS
;
A
#
# COMPACT_ATOMS: atom_id res chain seq x y z
N VAL A 1 16.04 -10.13 8.22
CA VAL A 1 16.66 -8.78 8.33
C VAL A 1 15.75 -7.88 9.15
N ARG A 2 16.30 -7.06 10.04
CA ARG A 2 15.56 -6.09 10.84
C ARG A 2 16.13 -4.69 10.60
N PHE A 3 15.31 -3.79 10.10
CA PHE A 3 15.63 -2.37 9.97
C PHE A 3 15.17 -1.65 11.24
N THR A 4 16.07 -0.96 11.92
CA THR A 4 15.76 -0.18 13.13
C THR A 4 15.41 1.27 12.81
N ASN A 5 15.77 1.74 11.61
CA ASN A 5 15.53 3.09 11.11
C ASN A 5 15.03 2.99 9.67
N ALA A 6 13.72 2.78 9.51
CA ALA A 6 13.06 2.73 8.21
C ALA A 6 11.90 3.73 8.21
N TYR A 7 11.99 4.76 7.37
CA TYR A 7 11.03 5.85 7.30
C TYR A 7 10.49 6.00 5.89
N ALA A 8 9.17 6.20 5.77
CA ALA A 8 8.54 6.57 4.52
C ALA A 8 8.52 8.10 4.38
N ALA A 9 8.62 8.60 3.16
CA ALA A 9 8.59 10.05 2.88
C ALA A 9 7.23 10.68 3.20
N CYS A 10 6.16 9.88 3.19
CA CYS A 10 4.80 10.30 3.53
C CYS A 10 3.99 9.09 4.03
N HIS A 11 2.93 9.35 4.79
CA HIS A 11 2.02 8.32 5.30
C HIS A 11 1.01 7.78 4.27
N VAL A 12 1.00 8.34 3.05
CA VAL A 12 0.13 7.91 1.95
C VAL A 12 0.93 7.54 0.69
N SER A 13 0.27 6.84 -0.22
CA SER A 13 0.86 6.11 -1.33
C SER A 13 1.66 6.99 -2.31
N SER A 14 0.98 7.88 -3.02
CA SER A 14 1.58 8.56 -4.18
C SER A 14 2.81 9.39 -3.84
N PRO A 15 2.85 10.18 -2.76
CA PRO A 15 4.05 10.93 -2.38
C PRO A 15 5.24 10.04 -2.08
N THR A 16 5.03 8.96 -1.31
CA THR A 16 6.11 8.01 -0.96
C THR A 16 6.63 7.30 -2.21
N ARG A 17 5.74 6.89 -3.13
CA ARG A 17 6.14 6.25 -4.38
C ARG A 17 6.92 7.19 -5.29
N ALA A 18 6.47 8.44 -5.43
CA ALA A 18 7.19 9.45 -6.19
C ALA A 18 8.59 9.68 -5.63
N SER A 19 8.73 9.81 -4.31
CA SER A 19 10.03 9.95 -3.65
C SER A 19 10.93 8.73 -3.87
N LEU A 20 10.37 7.52 -3.83
CA LEU A 20 11.11 6.28 -4.07
C LEU A 20 11.62 6.21 -5.52
N MET A 21 10.80 6.63 -6.48
CA MET A 21 11.17 6.61 -7.90
C MET A 21 12.18 7.68 -8.27
N THR A 22 12.12 8.87 -7.66
CA THR A 22 12.89 10.05 -8.10
C THR A 22 14.00 10.48 -7.13
N GLY A 23 14.01 9.97 -5.89
CA GLY A 23 14.90 10.43 -4.83
C GLY A 23 14.56 11.83 -4.29
N ARG A 24 13.43 12.41 -4.67
CA ARG A 24 13.04 13.78 -4.30
C ARG A 24 11.95 13.82 -3.24
N TYR A 25 11.92 14.89 -2.47
CA TYR A 25 10.84 15.12 -1.50
C TYR A 25 9.50 15.38 -2.17
N PRO A 26 8.38 14.88 -1.60
CA PRO A 26 7.05 15.07 -2.16
C PRO A 26 6.68 16.53 -2.45
N ALA A 27 7.10 17.43 -1.58
CA ALA A 27 6.83 18.88 -1.75
C ALA A 27 7.54 19.48 -2.97
N SER A 28 8.73 19.01 -3.31
CA SER A 28 9.47 19.51 -4.47
C SER A 28 8.87 19.07 -5.81
N ILE A 29 8.17 17.91 -5.80
CA ILE A 29 7.45 17.39 -6.97
C ILE A 29 5.98 17.85 -6.98
N ARG A 30 5.53 18.53 -5.92
CA ARG A 30 4.13 18.95 -5.69
C ARG A 30 3.14 17.76 -5.67
N LEU A 31 3.61 16.56 -5.37
CA LEU A 31 2.82 15.36 -5.23
C LEU A 31 2.74 15.00 -3.74
N THR A 32 1.96 15.78 -2.98
CA THR A 32 1.96 15.82 -1.52
C THR A 32 0.81 15.05 -0.86
N ASP A 33 -0.13 14.52 -1.65
CA ASP A 33 -1.22 13.67 -1.17
C ASP A 33 -1.43 12.48 -2.12
N TRP A 34 -2.22 11.49 -1.67
CA TRP A 34 -2.63 10.37 -2.54
C TRP A 34 -3.46 10.86 -3.72
N LEU A 35 -3.30 10.26 -4.88
CA LEU A 35 -4.08 10.63 -6.06
C LEU A 35 -5.52 10.06 -5.98
N PRO A 36 -6.54 10.87 -6.28
CA PRO A 36 -6.49 12.23 -6.84
C PRO A 36 -6.35 13.38 -5.81
N GLY A 37 -6.10 13.11 -4.55
CA GLY A 37 -6.01 14.08 -3.48
C GLY A 37 -7.31 14.22 -2.68
N ARG A 38 -7.22 14.89 -1.55
CA ARG A 38 -8.34 15.12 -0.64
C ARG A 38 -9.25 16.23 -1.12
N LYS A 39 -10.53 16.06 -0.91
CA LYS A 39 -11.50 17.16 -1.11
C LYS A 39 -11.39 18.19 0.01
N ASN A 40 -11.58 19.46 -0.35
CA ASN A 40 -11.76 20.50 0.65
C ASN A 40 -13.17 20.41 1.25
N TRP A 41 -13.26 20.49 2.58
CA TRP A 41 -14.50 20.48 3.31
C TRP A 41 -14.83 21.88 3.86
N PRO A 42 -16.11 22.28 3.95
CA PRO A 42 -16.48 23.61 4.42
C PRO A 42 -16.00 23.96 5.84
N PHE A 43 -15.72 22.96 6.66
CA PHE A 43 -15.28 23.10 8.04
C PHE A 43 -13.75 23.09 8.23
N GLN A 44 -12.98 22.98 7.14
CA GLN A 44 -11.51 23.03 7.22
C GLN A 44 -11.04 24.46 7.49
N ARG A 45 -10.05 24.62 8.36
CA ARG A 45 -9.37 25.89 8.60
C ARG A 45 -8.42 26.27 7.47
N LEU A 46 -7.80 25.27 6.87
CA LEU A 46 -6.84 25.42 5.77
C LEU A 46 -7.32 24.64 4.56
N LEU A 47 -7.14 25.20 3.39
CA LEU A 47 -7.34 24.47 2.14
C LEU A 47 -6.21 23.47 1.93
N ASN A 48 -6.54 22.34 1.31
CA ASN A 48 -5.50 21.39 0.87
C ASN A 48 -4.61 22.06 -0.18
N ALA A 49 -3.32 21.77 -0.14
CA ALA A 49 -2.41 22.19 -1.19
C ALA A 49 -2.83 21.58 -2.54
N PRO A 50 -2.67 22.30 -3.65
CA PRO A 50 -2.81 21.70 -4.97
C PRO A 50 -1.84 20.52 -5.13
N VAL A 51 -2.32 19.42 -5.69
CA VAL A 51 -1.54 18.18 -5.90
C VAL A 51 -1.42 17.91 -7.38
N GLU A 52 -0.21 17.68 -7.86
CA GLU A 52 0.03 17.18 -9.21
C GLU A 52 -0.69 15.84 -9.39
N GLN A 53 -1.38 15.67 -10.52
CA GLN A 53 -2.25 14.50 -10.76
C GLN A 53 -1.50 13.31 -11.35
N HIS A 54 -0.23 13.46 -11.60
CA HIS A 54 0.68 12.41 -12.07
C HIS A 54 2.13 12.75 -11.68
N LEU A 55 3.01 11.76 -11.76
CA LEU A 55 4.45 12.00 -11.71
C LEU A 55 4.85 12.84 -12.93
N PRO A 56 5.44 14.03 -12.75
CA PRO A 56 5.85 14.86 -13.87
C PRO A 56 6.89 14.15 -14.75
N PHE A 57 6.77 14.28 -16.07
CA PHE A 57 7.67 13.64 -17.03
C PHE A 57 9.10 14.18 -17.01
N GLU A 58 9.30 15.38 -16.44
CA GLU A 58 10.62 15.98 -16.24
C GLU A 58 11.39 15.30 -15.08
N GLU A 59 10.73 14.56 -14.24
CA GLU A 59 11.34 13.86 -13.12
C GLU A 59 11.90 12.52 -13.58
N ILE A 60 13.22 12.45 -13.64
CA ILE A 60 13.92 11.21 -14.01
C ILE A 60 13.75 10.19 -12.88
N THR A 61 13.29 9.00 -13.22
CA THR A 61 13.11 7.90 -12.29
C THR A 61 14.33 6.99 -12.20
N VAL A 62 14.42 6.22 -11.12
CA VAL A 62 15.43 5.15 -11.00
C VAL A 62 15.26 4.11 -12.11
N ALA A 63 14.03 3.83 -12.56
CA ALA A 63 13.79 2.89 -13.65
C ALA A 63 14.35 3.41 -14.99
N GLU A 64 14.11 4.68 -15.32
CA GLU A 64 14.70 5.31 -16.52
C GLU A 64 16.22 5.26 -16.45
N THR A 65 16.81 5.64 -15.33
CA THR A 65 18.27 5.62 -15.15
C THR A 65 18.84 4.22 -15.34
N LEU A 66 18.22 3.21 -14.77
CA LEU A 66 18.69 1.82 -14.89
C LEU A 66 18.48 1.27 -16.30
N ARG A 67 17.33 1.52 -16.93
CA ARG A 67 17.08 1.14 -18.32
C ARG A 67 18.11 1.73 -19.29
N ASP A 68 18.40 3.02 -19.12
CA ASP A 68 19.41 3.71 -19.96
C ASP A 68 20.83 3.19 -19.74
N ASN A 69 21.05 2.45 -18.65
CA ASN A 69 22.31 1.74 -18.35
C ASN A 69 22.23 0.22 -18.65
N GLY A 70 21.25 -0.22 -19.42
CA GLY A 70 21.17 -1.59 -19.95
C GLY A 70 20.49 -2.60 -19.02
N TYR A 71 19.79 -2.15 -17.99
CA TYR A 71 18.97 -3.03 -17.16
C TYR A 71 17.62 -3.30 -17.83
N ALA A 72 17.17 -4.55 -17.81
CA ALA A 72 15.76 -4.86 -18.00
C ALA A 72 14.96 -4.35 -16.79
N THR A 73 13.82 -3.70 -17.04
CA THR A 73 13.09 -3.04 -15.95
C THR A 73 11.63 -3.45 -15.90
N ALA A 74 11.13 -3.84 -14.72
CA ALA A 74 9.74 -4.21 -14.53
C ALA A 74 9.15 -3.66 -13.24
N ILE A 75 7.86 -3.36 -13.30
CA ILE A 75 7.02 -3.15 -12.12
C ILE A 75 5.93 -4.21 -12.07
N ILE A 76 5.84 -4.90 -10.94
CA ILE A 76 4.78 -5.87 -10.69
C ILE A 76 3.94 -5.39 -9.52
N GLY A 77 2.67 -5.04 -9.82
CA GLY A 77 1.72 -4.52 -8.86
C GLY A 77 1.34 -3.05 -9.06
N LYS A 78 1.23 -2.34 -7.96
CA LYS A 78 0.63 -1.00 -7.87
C LYS A 78 1.54 0.11 -8.44
N TRP A 79 0.98 0.93 -9.35
CA TRP A 79 1.62 2.18 -9.81
C TRP A 79 1.22 3.39 -8.93
N HIS A 80 0.01 3.88 -9.07
CA HIS A 80 -0.57 5.01 -8.33
C HIS A 80 0.22 6.33 -8.41
N LEU A 81 0.85 6.59 -9.55
CA LEU A 81 1.58 7.84 -9.86
C LEU A 81 1.08 8.51 -11.13
N GLY A 82 -0.13 8.21 -11.57
CA GLY A 82 -0.78 8.79 -12.73
C GLY A 82 -1.63 7.79 -13.47
N LYS A 83 -2.29 8.28 -14.53
CA LYS A 83 -3.17 7.49 -15.41
C LYS A 83 -2.92 7.88 -16.86
N GLY A 84 -3.46 7.08 -17.80
CA GLY A 84 -3.31 7.32 -19.23
C GLY A 84 -1.84 7.33 -19.63
N ASP A 85 -1.38 8.46 -20.15
CA ASP A 85 -0.01 8.61 -20.65
C ASP A 85 1.04 8.55 -19.52
N SER A 86 0.69 8.93 -18.29
CA SER A 86 1.58 8.79 -17.13
C SER A 86 1.44 7.42 -16.48
N ASN A 87 1.90 6.41 -17.17
CA ASN A 87 1.94 5.01 -16.75
C ASN A 87 3.39 4.53 -16.53
N PRO A 88 3.61 3.35 -15.96
CA PRO A 88 4.95 2.84 -15.69
C PRO A 88 5.89 2.80 -16.90
N LEU A 89 5.36 2.43 -18.07
CA LEU A 89 6.17 2.31 -19.29
C LEU A 89 6.72 3.67 -19.74
N ALA A 90 5.96 4.75 -19.53
CA ALA A 90 6.38 6.11 -19.82
C ALA A 90 7.41 6.65 -18.80
N HIS A 91 7.60 5.94 -17.68
CA HIS A 91 8.53 6.30 -16.61
C HIS A 91 9.64 5.25 -16.41
N GLY A 92 10.06 4.59 -17.50
CA GLY A 92 11.28 3.81 -17.56
C GLY A 92 11.14 2.32 -17.27
N PHE A 93 9.95 1.80 -17.09
CA PHE A 93 9.74 0.36 -17.01
C PHE A 93 9.48 -0.23 -18.40
N ASP A 94 10.13 -1.35 -18.72
CA ASP A 94 9.87 -2.12 -19.95
C ASP A 94 8.61 -2.97 -19.80
N GLU A 95 8.34 -3.45 -18.58
CA GLU A 95 7.20 -4.30 -18.29
C GLU A 95 6.37 -3.76 -17.11
N HIS A 96 5.06 -3.91 -17.22
CA HIS A 96 4.10 -3.60 -16.16
C HIS A 96 3.06 -4.72 -16.02
N ILE A 97 2.96 -5.33 -14.86
CA ILE A 97 1.98 -6.37 -14.53
C ILE A 97 1.16 -5.93 -13.30
N PRO A 98 -0.17 -5.80 -13.42
CA PRO A 98 -1.04 -5.96 -14.58
C PRO A 98 -0.95 -4.78 -15.55
N LEU A 99 -0.79 -5.05 -16.83
CA LEU A 99 -0.61 -4.02 -17.86
C LEU A 99 -1.78 -3.02 -17.87
N GLY A 100 -1.43 -1.74 -17.80
CA GLY A 100 -2.40 -0.63 -17.85
C GLY A 100 -3.23 -0.43 -16.59
N TYR A 101 -3.03 -1.23 -15.54
CA TYR A 101 -3.71 -1.02 -14.25
C TYR A 101 -2.93 -0.04 -13.37
N ASN A 102 -3.28 1.23 -13.44
CA ASN A 102 -2.55 2.31 -12.77
C ASN A 102 -3.17 2.76 -11.44
N GLU A 103 -4.24 2.09 -10.99
CA GLU A 103 -4.98 2.46 -9.78
C GLU A 103 -4.17 2.20 -8.50
N GLY A 104 -4.60 2.88 -7.44
CA GLY A 104 -3.94 2.81 -6.14
C GLY A 104 -4.35 1.62 -5.27
N TRP A 105 -5.34 0.81 -5.68
CA TRP A 105 -5.95 -0.23 -4.87
C TRP A 105 -6.49 -1.36 -5.77
N PRO A 106 -6.44 -2.62 -5.34
CA PRO A 106 -7.10 -3.69 -6.06
C PRO A 106 -8.58 -3.69 -5.72
N GLN A 107 -9.42 -4.18 -6.61
CA GLN A 107 -10.85 -4.28 -6.35
C GLN A 107 -11.25 -5.59 -5.64
N GLY A 108 -10.27 -6.28 -5.07
CA GLY A 108 -10.36 -7.55 -4.37
C GLY A 108 -9.04 -8.30 -4.43
N TYR A 109 -8.84 -9.24 -3.49
CA TYR A 109 -7.62 -10.05 -3.42
C TYR A 109 -7.81 -11.49 -3.88
N TYR A 110 -9.03 -11.88 -4.26
CA TYR A 110 -9.31 -13.19 -4.83
C TYR A 110 -9.80 -13.08 -6.27
N ALA A 111 -9.31 -13.95 -7.12
CA ALA A 111 -9.76 -14.05 -8.50
C ALA A 111 -11.28 -14.43 -8.58
N PRO A 112 -12.00 -13.93 -9.60
CA PRO A 112 -11.50 -13.17 -10.74
C PRO A 112 -11.12 -11.73 -10.37
N PHE A 113 -9.91 -11.33 -10.77
CA PHE A 113 -9.41 -9.98 -10.49
C PHE A 113 -10.04 -8.93 -11.42
N ARG A 114 -10.18 -7.71 -10.92
CA ARG A 114 -10.66 -6.56 -11.71
C ARG A 114 -9.52 -5.60 -12.02
N LEU A 115 -8.47 -6.14 -12.65
CA LEU A 115 -7.20 -5.46 -12.86
C LEU A 115 -6.94 -5.30 -14.36
N ASN A 116 -7.81 -4.53 -15.05
CA ASN A 116 -7.69 -4.20 -16.47
C ASN A 116 -7.54 -5.44 -17.39
N GLY A 117 -8.39 -6.45 -17.16
CA GLY A 117 -8.38 -7.69 -17.95
C GLY A 117 -7.31 -8.71 -17.50
N TYR A 118 -6.54 -8.42 -16.47
CA TYR A 118 -5.70 -9.42 -15.84
C TYR A 118 -6.60 -10.36 -15.01
N GLU A 119 -6.80 -11.56 -15.50
CA GLU A 119 -7.62 -12.59 -14.87
C GLU A 119 -6.71 -13.59 -14.16
N GLY A 120 -7.16 -14.06 -13.00
CA GLY A 120 -6.54 -15.18 -12.31
C GLY A 120 -7.44 -16.41 -12.41
N GLU A 121 -6.92 -17.57 -12.01
CA GLU A 121 -7.72 -18.76 -11.84
C GLU A 121 -8.63 -18.62 -10.60
N GLU A 122 -9.80 -19.24 -10.62
CA GLU A 122 -10.76 -19.13 -9.52
C GLU A 122 -10.14 -19.51 -8.18
N GLY A 123 -10.24 -18.59 -7.21
CA GLY A 123 -9.72 -18.78 -5.85
C GLY A 123 -8.25 -18.41 -5.66
N GLU A 124 -7.52 -18.04 -6.71
CA GLU A 124 -6.15 -17.52 -6.54
C GLU A 124 -6.13 -16.24 -5.71
N TYR A 125 -5.08 -16.08 -4.92
CA TYR A 125 -4.85 -14.91 -4.09
C TYR A 125 -3.87 -13.95 -4.76
N LEU A 126 -4.21 -12.68 -4.85
CA LEU A 126 -3.49 -11.67 -5.64
C LEU A 126 -2.01 -11.55 -5.28
N THR A 127 -1.66 -11.58 -3.99
CA THR A 127 -0.27 -11.50 -3.55
C THR A 127 0.54 -12.70 -4.06
N ASP A 128 -0.03 -13.90 -4.04
CA ASP A 128 0.64 -15.11 -4.52
C ASP A 128 0.82 -15.08 -6.04
N VAL A 129 -0.18 -14.57 -6.76
CA VAL A 129 -0.09 -14.39 -8.22
C VAL A 129 0.99 -13.37 -8.58
N MET A 130 1.04 -12.22 -7.91
CA MET A 130 2.10 -11.24 -8.15
C MET A 130 3.49 -11.80 -7.80
N THR A 131 3.59 -12.64 -6.78
CA THR A 131 4.83 -13.35 -6.43
C THR A 131 5.28 -14.29 -7.54
N ARG A 132 4.35 -15.05 -8.13
CA ARG A 132 4.62 -15.92 -9.27
C ARG A 132 5.12 -15.14 -10.49
N GLU A 133 4.49 -14.03 -10.81
CA GLU A 133 4.95 -13.16 -11.91
C GLU A 133 6.35 -12.59 -11.63
N ALA A 134 6.62 -12.21 -10.38
CA ALA A 134 7.94 -11.71 -9.99
C ALA A 134 9.03 -12.78 -10.12
N THR A 135 8.79 -14.00 -9.66
CA THR A 135 9.75 -15.11 -9.81
C THR A 135 9.96 -15.49 -11.25
N LYS A 136 8.91 -15.50 -12.05
CA LYS A 136 9.01 -15.73 -13.50
C LYS A 136 9.88 -14.67 -14.17
N TYR A 137 9.64 -13.38 -13.88
CA TYR A 137 10.45 -12.29 -14.43
C TYR A 137 11.93 -12.43 -14.07
N ILE A 138 12.24 -12.77 -12.80
CA ILE A 138 13.63 -12.99 -12.36
C ILE A 138 14.29 -14.13 -13.13
N GLU A 139 13.59 -15.25 -13.32
CA GLU A 139 14.10 -16.40 -14.06
C GLU A 139 14.34 -16.10 -15.55
N GLU A 140 13.46 -15.31 -16.17
CA GLU A 140 13.56 -14.92 -17.58
C GLU A 140 14.70 -13.90 -17.83
N HIS A 141 15.10 -13.14 -16.81
CA HIS A 141 16.12 -12.10 -16.93
C HIS A 141 17.44 -12.42 -16.19
N LYS A 142 17.61 -13.66 -15.73
CA LYS A 142 18.77 -14.09 -14.94
C LYS A 142 20.14 -13.91 -15.61
N ASP A 143 20.19 -13.86 -16.94
CA ASP A 143 21.43 -13.80 -17.71
C ASP A 143 21.93 -12.34 -17.94
N GLY A 144 21.22 -11.36 -17.41
CA GLY A 144 21.57 -9.94 -17.53
C GLY A 144 21.17 -9.12 -16.29
N PRO A 145 21.59 -7.86 -16.24
CA PRO A 145 21.17 -6.99 -15.16
C PRO A 145 19.69 -6.64 -15.29
N PHE A 146 18.96 -6.73 -14.20
CA PHE A 146 17.54 -6.35 -14.16
C PHE A 146 17.20 -5.50 -12.93
N PHE A 147 16.13 -4.73 -13.05
CA PHE A 147 15.49 -4.00 -11.96
C PHE A 147 14.03 -4.39 -11.87
N LEU A 148 13.65 -5.06 -10.80
CA LEU A 148 12.28 -5.42 -10.52
C LEU A 148 11.75 -4.59 -9.35
N TYR A 149 10.75 -3.75 -9.60
CA TYR A 149 9.99 -3.07 -8.57
C TYR A 149 8.76 -3.90 -8.19
N MET A 150 8.91 -4.76 -7.17
CA MET A 150 7.80 -5.52 -6.60
C MET A 150 6.94 -4.61 -5.72
N SER A 151 5.84 -4.15 -6.27
CA SER A 151 4.98 -3.13 -5.69
C SER A 151 3.64 -3.69 -5.25
N HIS A 152 3.61 -4.34 -4.09
CA HIS A 152 2.40 -4.99 -3.58
C HIS A 152 1.19 -4.05 -3.49
N PHE A 153 -0.01 -4.58 -3.80
CA PHE A 153 -1.28 -3.96 -3.44
C PHE A 153 -1.59 -4.11 -1.95
N ALA A 154 -1.17 -5.24 -1.34
CA ALA A 154 -1.29 -5.47 0.09
C ALA A 154 -0.49 -4.37 0.86
N VAL A 155 -1.04 -3.84 1.95
CA VAL A 155 -2.28 -4.23 2.63
C VAL A 155 -3.40 -3.19 2.42
N HIS A 156 -3.66 -2.78 1.19
CA HIS A 156 -4.69 -1.78 0.88
C HIS A 156 -6.10 -2.40 0.97
N ASP A 157 -7.11 -1.57 1.21
CA ASP A 157 -8.52 -1.99 1.12
C ASP A 157 -8.85 -2.57 -0.29
N PRO A 158 -9.79 -3.54 -0.38
CA PRO A 158 -10.49 -4.19 0.71
C PRO A 158 -9.57 -5.09 1.55
N ILE A 159 -9.76 -5.09 2.87
CA ILE A 159 -8.97 -5.94 3.75
C ILE A 159 -9.47 -7.38 3.62
N GLN A 160 -8.71 -8.20 2.90
CA GLN A 160 -9.01 -9.59 2.61
C GLN A 160 -7.73 -10.42 2.75
N GLY A 161 -7.60 -11.14 3.84
CA GLY A 161 -6.47 -12.03 4.09
C GLY A 161 -6.57 -13.34 3.31
N ARG A 162 -5.44 -14.00 3.09
CA ARG A 162 -5.40 -15.35 2.56
C ARG A 162 -6.01 -16.32 3.58
N LYS A 163 -6.94 -17.15 3.14
CA LYS A 163 -7.83 -17.95 4.01
C LYS A 163 -7.09 -18.81 5.03
N ASP A 164 -6.01 -19.45 4.64
CA ASP A 164 -5.18 -20.29 5.52
C ASP A 164 -4.52 -19.46 6.62
N LEU A 165 -4.01 -18.27 6.29
CA LEU A 165 -3.41 -17.35 7.25
C LEU A 165 -4.46 -16.69 8.15
N VAL A 166 -5.63 -16.35 7.63
CA VAL A 166 -6.75 -15.88 8.44
C VAL A 166 -7.11 -16.91 9.52
N GLU A 167 -7.18 -18.20 9.15
CA GLU A 167 -7.44 -19.26 10.11
C GLU A 167 -6.30 -19.42 11.13
N LYS A 168 -5.05 -19.28 10.71
CA LYS A 168 -3.88 -19.23 11.61
C LYS A 168 -4.04 -18.11 12.65
N TYR A 169 -4.35 -16.89 12.20
CA TYR A 169 -4.50 -15.74 13.09
C TYR A 169 -5.76 -15.80 13.95
N ARG A 170 -6.84 -16.45 13.48
CA ARG A 170 -8.02 -16.71 14.30
C ARG A 170 -7.67 -17.60 15.51
N ARG A 171 -6.91 -18.67 15.28
CA ARG A 171 -6.43 -19.54 16.37
C ARG A 171 -5.50 -18.78 17.32
N LYS A 172 -4.58 -17.97 16.79
CA LYS A 172 -3.69 -17.15 17.61
C LYS A 172 -4.47 -16.15 18.46
N LEU A 173 -5.41 -15.44 17.88
CA LEU A 173 -6.22 -14.45 18.60
C LEU A 173 -7.03 -15.09 19.74
N ALA A 174 -7.54 -16.31 19.56
CA ALA A 174 -8.28 -17.03 20.60
C ALA A 174 -7.44 -17.33 21.86
N THR A 175 -6.11 -17.27 21.77
CA THR A 175 -5.20 -17.48 22.90
C THR A 175 -4.67 -16.17 23.49
N MET A 176 -5.00 -15.02 22.87
CA MET A 176 -4.54 -13.72 23.34
C MET A 176 -5.55 -13.10 24.30
N HIS A 177 -5.04 -12.49 25.35
CA HIS A 177 -5.85 -11.75 26.31
C HIS A 177 -5.46 -10.28 26.24
N TYR A 178 -6.44 -9.43 26.02
CA TYR A 178 -6.28 -7.99 26.05
C TYR A 178 -7.00 -7.42 27.27
N GLU A 179 -6.32 -6.55 27.99
CA GLU A 179 -6.90 -5.81 29.10
C GLU A 179 -7.32 -4.41 28.64
N GLY A 180 -8.37 -3.88 29.26
CA GLY A 180 -8.87 -2.53 28.98
C GLY A 180 -9.80 -2.43 27.76
N ASP A 181 -10.20 -1.21 27.48
CA ASP A 181 -11.08 -0.93 26.35
C ASP A 181 -10.35 -1.11 25.00
N PRO A 182 -10.99 -1.73 24.00
CA PRO A 182 -10.38 -1.94 22.69
C PRO A 182 -10.13 -0.65 21.91
N TYR A 183 -10.73 0.45 22.32
CA TYR A 183 -10.61 1.76 21.70
C TYR A 183 -10.43 2.86 22.73
N ILE A 184 -9.61 3.86 22.41
CA ILE A 184 -9.68 5.17 23.05
C ILE A 184 -10.28 6.19 22.08
N LEU A 185 -10.83 7.28 22.64
CA LEU A 185 -11.32 8.40 21.86
C LEU A 185 -10.36 9.57 22.01
N GLU A 186 -10.03 10.19 20.89
CA GLU A 186 -9.32 11.46 20.85
C GLU A 186 -10.19 12.52 20.19
N GLY A 187 -10.38 13.63 20.87
CA GLY A 187 -10.99 14.83 20.32
C GLY A 187 -10.01 15.50 19.33
N ASN A 188 -10.57 16.22 18.36
CA ASN A 188 -9.77 17.05 17.49
C ASN A 188 -9.26 18.27 18.27
N PRO A 189 -7.95 18.49 18.40
CA PRO A 189 -7.38 19.64 19.10
C PRO A 189 -7.74 20.99 18.46
N ASP A 190 -8.18 20.97 17.19
CA ASP A 190 -8.64 22.15 16.48
C ASP A 190 -10.13 22.43 16.63
N ASP A 191 -10.85 21.61 17.38
CA ASP A 191 -12.26 21.87 17.68
C ASP A 191 -12.36 23.06 18.63
N PRO A 192 -13.12 24.12 18.31
CA PRO A 192 -13.27 25.27 19.19
C PRO A 192 -14.04 24.95 20.47
N ASP A 193 -14.79 23.84 20.48
CA ASP A 193 -15.58 23.37 21.64
C ASP A 193 -15.38 21.84 21.80
N PRO A 194 -14.19 21.42 22.23
CA PRO A 194 -13.87 20.01 22.33
C PRO A 194 -14.67 19.34 23.44
N LEU A 195 -15.18 18.14 23.16
CA LEU A 195 -15.82 17.30 24.16
C LEU A 195 -14.84 16.95 25.29
N THR A 196 -15.37 16.90 26.50
CA THR A 196 -14.61 16.38 27.64
C THR A 196 -14.32 14.89 27.46
N ARG A 197 -13.30 14.38 28.17
CA ARG A 197 -12.97 12.96 28.14
C ARG A 197 -14.16 12.06 28.51
N GLY A 198 -14.95 12.45 29.50
CA GLY A 198 -16.13 11.69 29.91
C GLY A 198 -17.22 11.63 28.83
N GLU A 199 -17.43 12.72 28.10
CA GLU A 199 -18.37 12.73 26.96
C GLU A 199 -17.85 11.86 25.82
N LEU A 200 -16.55 11.91 25.51
CA LEU A 200 -15.92 11.05 24.50
C LEU A 200 -16.05 9.57 24.85
N ASP A 201 -15.74 9.21 26.09
CA ASP A 201 -15.84 7.83 26.58
C ASP A 201 -17.29 7.33 26.56
N SER A 202 -18.26 8.21 26.81
CA SER A 202 -19.69 7.90 26.69
C SER A 202 -20.10 7.63 25.24
N LEU A 203 -19.55 8.35 24.27
CA LEU A 203 -19.86 8.18 22.85
C LEU A 203 -19.41 6.83 22.30
N VAL A 204 -18.28 6.29 22.76
CA VAL A 204 -17.74 5.01 22.25
C VAL A 204 -18.71 3.85 22.48
N HIS A 205 -19.46 3.92 23.58
CA HIS A 205 -20.41 2.89 23.98
C HIS A 205 -21.80 3.08 23.36
N THR A 206 -22.00 4.18 22.64
CA THR A 206 -23.26 4.49 21.97
C THR A 206 -23.43 3.62 20.73
N LYS A 207 -24.51 2.84 20.67
CA LYS A 207 -24.82 1.94 19.55
C LYS A 207 -24.81 2.63 18.18
N ALA A 208 -25.19 3.91 18.13
CA ALA A 208 -25.21 4.72 16.91
C ALA A 208 -23.81 4.92 16.29
N TYR A 209 -22.74 4.82 17.08
CA TYR A 209 -21.36 5.05 16.63
C TYR A 209 -20.52 3.79 16.53
N GLN A 210 -21.10 2.63 16.75
CA GLN A 210 -20.41 1.35 16.51
C GLN A 210 -20.02 1.25 15.03
N GLY A 211 -18.74 0.98 14.77
CA GLY A 211 -18.21 0.84 13.42
C GLY A 211 -17.74 2.13 12.74
N TYR A 212 -18.03 3.31 13.27
CA TYR A 212 -17.51 4.55 12.70
C TYR A 212 -16.07 4.83 13.18
N ARG A 213 -15.20 5.25 12.25
CA ARG A 213 -13.83 5.70 12.56
C ARG A 213 -13.81 7.14 13.07
N VAL A 214 -14.64 7.99 12.48
CA VAL A 214 -14.76 9.40 12.83
C VAL A 214 -16.17 9.63 13.36
N LEU A 215 -16.23 10.18 14.56
CA LEU A 215 -17.46 10.52 15.23
C LEU A 215 -17.85 11.99 14.98
N PRO A 216 -19.08 12.42 15.31
CA PRO A 216 -19.43 13.82 15.34
C PRO A 216 -18.38 14.65 16.10
N GLN A 217 -18.26 15.93 15.75
CA GLN A 217 -17.26 16.85 16.33
C GLN A 217 -15.81 16.39 16.14
N ARG A 218 -15.56 15.62 15.05
CA ARG A 218 -14.22 15.18 14.64
C ARG A 218 -13.47 14.35 15.68
N THR A 219 -14.18 13.65 16.54
CA THR A 219 -13.60 12.68 17.46
C THR A 219 -13.18 11.42 16.71
N VAL A 220 -12.00 10.92 16.99
CA VAL A 220 -11.44 9.74 16.34
C VAL A 220 -11.38 8.57 17.32
N LYS A 221 -11.84 7.40 16.89
CA LYS A 221 -11.61 6.14 17.60
C LYS A 221 -10.20 5.64 17.27
N ILE A 222 -9.38 5.47 18.30
CA ILE A 222 -8.04 4.90 18.16
C ILE A 222 -8.05 3.51 18.77
N LYS A 223 -7.82 2.51 17.93
CA LYS A 223 -7.77 1.11 18.34
C LYS A 223 -6.50 0.85 19.17
N GLN A 224 -6.66 0.17 20.31
CA GLN A 224 -5.56 -0.09 21.25
C GLN A 224 -4.88 -1.43 21.01
N HIS A 225 -5.55 -2.38 20.34
CA HIS A 225 -5.05 -3.73 20.12
C HIS A 225 -5.00 -4.05 18.62
N GLN A 226 -3.96 -4.78 18.23
CA GLN A 226 -3.81 -5.30 16.87
C GLN A 226 -4.47 -6.68 16.79
N ASP A 227 -5.77 -6.70 16.58
CA ASP A 227 -6.60 -7.91 16.54
C ASP A 227 -7.31 -8.13 15.19
N ASN A 228 -6.94 -7.36 14.16
CA ASN A 228 -7.47 -7.57 12.82
C ASN A 228 -6.76 -8.73 12.14
N ILE A 229 -7.38 -9.92 12.18
CA ILE A 229 -6.84 -11.17 11.64
C ILE A 229 -6.67 -11.14 10.12
N GLU A 230 -7.57 -10.47 9.40
CA GLU A 230 -7.46 -10.31 7.96
C GLU A 230 -6.22 -9.48 7.59
N PHE A 231 -6.01 -8.36 8.27
CA PHE A 231 -4.85 -7.51 8.06
C PHE A 231 -3.54 -8.24 8.40
N ALA A 232 -3.51 -8.97 9.51
CA ALA A 232 -2.35 -9.77 9.89
C ALA A 232 -2.01 -10.83 8.84
N ALA A 233 -3.04 -11.49 8.29
CA ALA A 233 -2.88 -12.47 7.22
C ALA A 233 -2.33 -11.82 5.93
N MET A 234 -2.77 -10.62 5.58
CA MET A 234 -2.23 -9.88 4.42
C MET A 234 -0.75 -9.51 4.60
N VAL A 235 -0.37 -9.08 5.81
CA VAL A 235 1.04 -8.77 6.12
C VAL A 235 1.91 -10.01 6.00
N GLU A 236 1.47 -11.15 6.53
CA GLU A 236 2.23 -12.41 6.43
C GLU A 236 2.34 -12.91 4.99
N ALA A 237 1.26 -12.84 4.20
CA ALA A 237 1.31 -13.19 2.78
C ALA A 237 2.33 -12.34 2.00
N MET A 238 2.48 -11.06 2.37
CA MET A 238 3.48 -10.18 1.79
C MET A 238 4.91 -10.54 2.23
N ASP A 239 5.09 -10.92 3.48
CA ASP A 239 6.38 -11.42 4.00
C ASP A 239 6.80 -12.74 3.33
N GLU A 240 5.87 -13.67 3.17
CA GLU A 240 6.10 -14.91 2.41
C GLU A 240 6.47 -14.65 0.95
N SER A 241 5.83 -13.66 0.31
CA SER A 241 6.16 -13.24 -1.05
C SER A 241 7.63 -12.81 -1.18
N LEU A 242 8.13 -12.01 -0.23
CA LEU A 242 9.54 -11.63 -0.18
C LEU A 242 10.44 -12.83 0.11
N GLY A 243 10.02 -13.72 0.99
CA GLY A 243 10.72 -14.95 1.31
C GLY A 243 10.88 -15.90 0.12
N ILE A 244 10.00 -15.82 -0.88
CA ILE A 244 10.07 -16.59 -2.13
C ILE A 244 10.93 -15.87 -3.18
N THR A 245 10.68 -14.59 -3.43
CA THR A 245 11.33 -13.84 -4.51
C THR A 245 12.81 -13.56 -4.28
N VAL A 246 13.21 -13.22 -3.06
CA VAL A 246 14.60 -12.88 -2.72
C VAL A 246 15.55 -14.07 -2.88
N PRO A 247 15.26 -15.28 -2.38
CA PRO A 247 16.11 -16.45 -2.62
C PRO A 247 16.25 -16.82 -4.10
N VAL A 248 15.20 -16.69 -4.91
CA VAL A 248 15.28 -16.92 -6.36
C VAL A 248 16.30 -15.98 -6.98
N ALA A 249 16.22 -14.68 -6.68
CA ALA A 249 17.20 -13.69 -7.18
C ALA A 249 18.64 -13.97 -6.70
N LEU A 250 18.82 -14.41 -5.44
CA LEU A 250 20.15 -14.69 -4.88
C LEU A 250 20.78 -16.00 -5.40
N HIS A 251 19.97 -17.01 -5.76
CA HIS A 251 20.49 -18.26 -6.30
C HIS A 251 21.04 -18.13 -7.74
N LEU A 252 20.67 -17.07 -8.44
CA LEU A 252 21.18 -16.79 -9.77
C LEU A 252 22.65 -16.30 -9.75
N ASP A 253 23.10 -15.75 -8.62
CA ASP A 253 24.48 -15.22 -8.45
C ASP A 253 25.54 -16.29 -8.14
N HIS A 254 25.14 -17.55 -7.86
CA HIS A 254 26.04 -18.64 -7.45
C HIS A 254 26.22 -19.75 -8.50
N GLY A 255 25.80 -19.49 -9.73
CA GLY A 255 25.79 -20.46 -10.84
C GLY A 255 26.91 -20.32 -11.88
N SER A 256 28.05 -19.69 -11.52
CA SER A 256 29.24 -19.60 -12.40
C SER A 256 30.51 -20.01 -11.67
#